data_48649ffd2279dd47cafbf18cf6f73a55
#
_entry.id   48649ffd2279dd47cafbf18cf6f73a55
#
_cell.length_a   1.000
_cell.length_b   1.000
_cell.length_c   1.000
_cell.angle_alpha   90.00
_cell.angle_beta   90.00
_cell.angle_gamma   90.00
#
_symmetry.space_group_name_H-M   'P 1'
#
loop_
_entity.id
_entity.type
_entity.pdbx_description
1 polymer ?
#
loop_
_entity_poly.entity_id
_entity_poly.type
_entity_poly.pdbx_seq_one_letter_code
_entity_poly.pdbx_strand_id
1 'polypeptide(L)'
;HYQGLTVKALNDLRSRLRAEGGQFTVTKNTLAKLAAKDTDYEGLNDLFVGQTGIVYSQDPVAAAKVAYNFAKDNDKLVILGGGLGAKVLDKDGVEALAKLPSLDEVRGKLVGLLQAPATQIARVLQAPAQAMVGVTQAYGQKEA
;
A
#
# COMPACT_ATOMS: atom_id res chain seq x y z
N HIS A 1 12.02 -6.87 -12.10
CA HIS A 1 12.30 -7.05 -13.54
C HIS A 1 11.12 -6.56 -14.39
N TYR A 2 11.42 -5.80 -15.44
CA TYR A 2 10.40 -5.25 -16.37
C TYR A 2 10.50 -5.87 -17.78
N GLN A 3 11.18 -6.98 -17.92
CA GLN A 3 11.40 -7.64 -19.21
C GLN A 3 10.08 -8.03 -19.89
N GLY A 4 9.88 -7.57 -21.11
CA GLY A 4 8.66 -7.87 -21.91
C GLY A 4 7.48 -6.94 -21.65
N LEU A 5 7.62 -5.90 -20.82
CA LEU A 5 6.61 -4.84 -20.68
C LEU A 5 6.63 -3.91 -21.89
N THR A 6 5.44 -3.49 -22.33
CA THR A 6 5.29 -2.47 -23.37
C THR A 6 5.56 -1.08 -22.82
N VAL A 7 5.95 -0.14 -23.69
CA VAL A 7 6.15 1.28 -23.30
C VAL A 7 4.87 1.88 -22.71
N LYS A 8 3.72 1.49 -23.23
CA LYS A 8 2.41 1.94 -22.69
C LYS A 8 2.22 1.48 -21.25
N ALA A 9 2.50 0.21 -20.94
CA ALA A 9 2.39 -0.34 -19.59
C ALA A 9 3.38 0.32 -18.61
N LEU A 10 4.62 0.60 -19.07
CA LEU A 10 5.61 1.34 -18.26
C LEU A 10 5.17 2.78 -17.97
N ASN A 11 4.54 3.45 -18.93
CA ASN A 11 4.03 4.80 -18.71
C ASN A 11 2.82 4.82 -17.77
N ASP A 12 1.96 3.80 -17.84
CA ASP A 12 0.84 3.62 -16.91
C ASP A 12 1.36 3.39 -15.49
N LEU A 13 2.35 2.52 -15.31
CA LEU A 13 3.02 2.31 -14.02
C LEU A 13 3.61 3.63 -13.46
N ARG A 14 4.30 4.41 -14.31
CA ARG A 14 4.84 5.71 -13.89
C ARG A 14 3.76 6.70 -13.48
N SER A 15 2.64 6.73 -14.20
CA SER A 15 1.52 7.61 -13.88
C SER A 15 0.87 7.26 -12.55
N ARG A 16 0.64 5.96 -12.30
CA ARG A 16 0.09 5.46 -11.04
C ARG A 16 1.04 5.73 -9.86
N LEU A 17 2.35 5.51 -10.05
CA LEU A 17 3.35 5.79 -9.01
C LEU A 17 3.43 7.28 -8.69
N ARG A 18 3.40 8.16 -9.70
CA ARG A 18 3.43 9.62 -9.48
C ARG A 18 2.21 10.11 -8.71
N ALA A 19 1.03 9.55 -8.94
CA ALA A 19 -0.18 9.87 -8.21
C ALA A 19 -0.04 9.60 -6.70
N GLU A 20 0.75 8.58 -6.33
CA GLU A 20 1.04 8.18 -4.94
C GLU A 20 2.40 8.73 -4.43
N GLY A 21 2.96 9.74 -5.10
CA GLY A 21 4.24 10.35 -4.70
C GLY A 21 5.48 9.48 -4.91
N GLY A 22 5.37 8.40 -5.68
CA GLY A 22 6.47 7.52 -6.06
C GLY A 22 7.03 7.82 -7.44
N GLN A 23 8.22 7.29 -7.71
CA GLN A 23 8.86 7.38 -9.02
C GLN A 23 9.40 6.01 -9.45
N PHE A 24 9.33 5.73 -10.75
CA PHE A 24 9.96 4.57 -11.37
C PHE A 24 11.07 5.01 -12.31
N THR A 25 12.27 4.53 -12.03
CA THR A 25 13.46 4.86 -12.83
C THR A 25 14.17 3.58 -13.26
N VAL A 26 14.61 3.56 -14.52
CA VAL A 26 15.48 2.50 -15.05
C VAL A 26 16.91 3.02 -15.02
N THR A 27 17.77 2.34 -14.29
CA THR A 27 19.18 2.70 -14.14
C THR A 27 20.09 1.56 -14.59
N LYS A 28 21.35 1.88 -14.88
CA LYS A 28 22.37 0.83 -15.09
C LYS A 28 22.69 0.17 -13.76
N ASN A 29 22.65 -1.17 -13.72
CA ASN A 29 22.91 -1.94 -12.49
C ASN A 29 24.27 -1.61 -11.85
N THR A 30 25.30 -1.36 -12.65
CA THR A 30 26.64 -0.96 -12.15
C THR A 30 26.60 0.36 -11.39
N LEU A 31 25.86 1.36 -11.90
CA LEU A 31 25.70 2.64 -11.23
C LEU A 31 24.84 2.52 -9.98
N ALA A 32 23.78 1.71 -10.04
CA ALA A 32 22.94 1.42 -8.87
C ALA A 32 23.75 0.76 -7.74
N LYS A 33 24.57 -0.24 -8.07
CA LYS A 33 25.49 -0.89 -7.12
C LYS A 33 26.51 0.07 -6.52
N LEU A 34 27.07 0.99 -7.32
CA LEU A 34 27.99 2.00 -6.82
C LEU A 34 27.30 3.01 -5.87
N ALA A 35 26.08 3.40 -6.21
CA ALA A 35 25.30 4.31 -5.37
C ALA A 35 24.81 3.65 -4.07
N ALA A 36 24.60 2.33 -4.06
CA ALA A 36 24.22 1.58 -2.87
C ALA A 36 25.39 1.28 -1.92
N LYS A 37 26.65 1.36 -2.40
CA LYS A 37 27.83 1.23 -1.55
C LYS A 37 27.84 2.34 -0.51
N ASP A 38 28.28 2.00 0.68
CA ASP A 38 28.37 2.92 1.82
C ASP A 38 27.02 3.50 2.28
N THR A 39 25.90 2.87 1.87
CA THR A 39 24.55 3.23 2.33
C THR A 39 23.86 2.02 2.96
N ASP A 40 22.78 2.27 3.69
CA ASP A 40 21.95 1.22 4.32
C ASP A 40 21.36 0.22 3.31
N TYR A 41 21.51 0.49 2.01
CA TYR A 41 20.96 -0.31 0.92
C TYR A 41 21.98 -1.27 0.29
N GLU A 42 23.16 -1.45 0.86
CA GLU A 42 24.21 -2.33 0.33
C GLU A 42 23.74 -3.79 0.16
N GLY A 43 22.85 -4.26 1.05
CA GLY A 43 22.27 -5.60 0.96
C GLY A 43 21.38 -5.84 -0.28
N LEU A 44 21.02 -4.79 -1.04
CA LEU A 44 20.25 -4.92 -2.29
C LEU A 44 21.14 -5.20 -3.51
N ASN A 45 22.47 -5.22 -3.37
CA ASN A 45 23.39 -5.40 -4.49
C ASN A 45 23.18 -6.70 -5.25
N ASP A 46 22.74 -7.76 -4.57
CA ASP A 46 22.48 -9.07 -5.17
C ASP A 46 21.22 -9.07 -6.04
N LEU A 47 20.29 -8.14 -5.79
CA LEU A 47 19.05 -8.01 -6.57
C LEU A 47 19.24 -7.26 -7.89
N PHE A 48 20.36 -6.52 -8.06
CA PHE A 48 20.66 -5.79 -9.29
C PHE A 48 21.28 -6.70 -10.36
N VAL A 49 20.48 -7.65 -10.86
CA VAL A 49 20.85 -8.58 -11.95
C VAL A 49 19.81 -8.49 -13.06
N GLY A 50 20.26 -8.45 -14.32
CA GLY A 50 19.35 -8.39 -15.48
C GLY A 50 18.72 -7.02 -15.71
N GLN A 51 17.52 -7.00 -16.28
CA GLN A 51 16.77 -5.76 -16.59
C GLN A 51 15.98 -5.30 -15.38
N THR A 52 16.62 -4.53 -14.51
CA THR A 52 16.02 -4.04 -13.27
C THR A 52 15.57 -2.58 -13.39
N GLY A 53 14.41 -2.29 -12.83
CA GLY A 53 13.92 -0.93 -12.58
C GLY A 53 13.78 -0.71 -11.09
N ILE A 54 14.02 0.51 -10.65
CA ILE A 54 13.94 0.91 -9.25
C ILE A 54 12.68 1.76 -9.06
N VAL A 55 11.86 1.38 -8.08
CA VAL A 55 10.75 2.19 -7.58
C VAL A 55 11.18 2.79 -6.25
N TYR A 56 11.01 4.09 -6.09
CA TYR A 56 11.29 4.78 -4.84
C TYR A 56 10.20 5.80 -4.53
N SER A 57 9.90 5.96 -3.24
CA SER A 57 8.92 6.91 -2.72
C SER A 57 9.30 7.32 -1.31
N GLN A 58 8.75 8.43 -0.85
CA GLN A 58 8.83 8.83 0.56
C GLN A 58 7.94 7.94 1.43
N ASP A 59 6.81 7.46 0.88
CA ASP A 59 5.95 6.48 1.54
C ASP A 59 6.21 5.08 0.97
N PRO A 60 6.91 4.22 1.74
CA PRO A 60 7.28 2.88 1.29
C PRO A 60 6.07 1.97 1.07
N VAL A 61 4.98 2.19 1.80
CA VAL A 61 3.76 1.37 1.69
C VAL A 61 3.02 1.68 0.39
N ALA A 62 2.90 2.97 0.04
CA ALA A 62 2.25 3.38 -1.20
C ALA A 62 2.99 2.84 -2.44
N ALA A 63 4.32 2.96 -2.46
CA ALA A 63 5.15 2.42 -3.54
C ALA A 63 5.00 0.90 -3.70
N ALA A 64 5.06 0.16 -2.59
CA ALA A 64 4.90 -1.30 -2.59
C ALA A 64 3.50 -1.72 -3.07
N LYS A 65 2.45 -1.01 -2.64
CA LYS A 65 1.06 -1.28 -3.01
C LYS A 65 0.81 -1.11 -4.51
N VAL A 66 1.30 0.00 -5.08
CA VAL A 66 1.18 0.25 -6.53
C VAL A 66 1.97 -0.78 -7.34
N ALA A 67 3.21 -1.07 -6.95
CA ALA A 67 4.05 -2.05 -7.62
C ALA A 67 3.44 -3.47 -7.56
N TYR A 68 2.91 -3.87 -6.41
CA TYR A 68 2.27 -5.17 -6.23
C TYR A 68 0.98 -5.31 -7.04
N ASN A 69 0.09 -4.29 -7.00
CA ASN A 69 -1.14 -4.30 -7.77
C ASN A 69 -0.85 -4.36 -9.27
N PHE A 70 0.13 -3.58 -9.73
CA PHE A 70 0.53 -3.61 -11.13
C PHE A 70 1.15 -4.96 -11.54
N ALA A 71 1.94 -5.59 -10.65
CA ALA A 71 2.48 -6.93 -10.90
C ALA A 71 1.39 -8.00 -10.95
N LYS A 72 0.28 -7.81 -10.22
CA LYS A 72 -0.89 -8.70 -10.28
C LYS A 72 -1.67 -8.54 -11.59
N ASP A 73 -1.75 -7.31 -12.11
CA ASP A 73 -2.41 -7.00 -13.38
C ASP A 73 -1.53 -7.41 -14.59
N ASN A 74 -0.22 -7.50 -14.41
CA ASN A 74 0.75 -7.77 -15.47
C ASN A 74 1.81 -8.78 -15.02
N ASP A 75 1.67 -10.03 -15.41
CA ASP A 75 2.58 -11.15 -15.08
C ASP A 75 4.04 -10.93 -15.53
N LYS A 76 4.27 -9.96 -16.42
CA LYS A 76 5.60 -9.61 -16.95
C LYS A 76 6.43 -8.76 -16.00
N LEU A 77 5.81 -8.16 -14.98
CA LEU A 77 6.53 -7.43 -13.94
C LEU A 77 6.84 -8.38 -12.78
N VAL A 78 8.09 -8.71 -12.59
CA VAL A 78 8.52 -9.56 -11.48
C VAL A 78 9.18 -8.70 -10.41
N ILE A 79 8.62 -8.69 -9.22
CA ILE A 79 9.20 -8.05 -8.05
C ILE A 79 10.25 -8.99 -7.47
N LEU A 80 11.50 -8.53 -7.35
CA LEU A 80 12.61 -9.28 -6.78
C LEU A 80 12.68 -9.10 -5.27
N GLY A 81 12.47 -7.88 -4.82
CA GLY A 81 12.58 -7.49 -3.43
C GLY A 81 12.57 -5.98 -3.28
N GLY A 82 12.86 -5.50 -2.10
CA GLY A 82 12.90 -4.08 -1.78
C GLY A 82 13.77 -3.78 -0.58
N GLY A 83 13.97 -2.49 -0.30
CA GLY A 83 14.66 -2.00 0.89
C GLY A 83 13.80 -1.02 1.65
N LEU A 84 13.73 -1.18 2.96
CA LEU A 84 13.10 -0.26 3.88
C LEU A 84 14.13 0.19 4.94
N GLY A 85 14.78 1.31 4.68
CA GLY A 85 15.95 1.70 5.47
C GLY A 85 17.03 0.60 5.41
N ALA A 86 17.60 0.22 6.52
CA ALA A 86 18.63 -0.82 6.62
C ALA A 86 18.11 -2.27 6.43
N LYS A 87 16.79 -2.47 6.26
CA LYS A 87 16.21 -3.80 6.17
C LYS A 87 15.94 -4.18 4.71
N VAL A 88 16.59 -5.24 4.25
CA VAL A 88 16.31 -5.87 2.96
C VAL A 88 15.06 -6.73 3.08
N LEU A 89 14.14 -6.58 2.16
CA LEU A 89 12.89 -7.31 2.07
C LEU A 89 12.89 -8.18 0.82
N ASP A 90 12.58 -9.45 1.02
CA ASP A 90 12.33 -10.38 -0.06
C ASP A 90 10.96 -10.12 -0.71
N LYS A 91 10.64 -10.87 -1.74
CA LYS A 91 9.36 -10.79 -2.45
C LYS A 91 8.16 -10.87 -1.48
N ASP A 92 8.20 -11.81 -0.53
CA ASP A 92 7.13 -12.00 0.46
C ASP A 92 7.04 -10.81 1.43
N GLY A 93 8.17 -10.21 1.76
CA GLY A 93 8.24 -8.98 2.56
C GLY A 93 7.60 -7.78 1.85
N VAL A 94 7.84 -7.63 0.54
CA VAL A 94 7.20 -6.58 -0.26
C VAL A 94 5.69 -6.82 -0.38
N GLU A 95 5.25 -8.07 -0.52
CA GLU A 95 3.83 -8.44 -0.52
C GLU A 95 3.17 -8.12 0.84
N ALA A 96 3.83 -8.43 1.94
CA ALA A 96 3.35 -8.09 3.27
C ALA A 96 3.20 -6.58 3.45
N LEU A 97 4.17 -5.78 2.97
CA LEU A 97 4.08 -4.32 2.96
C LEU A 97 2.92 -3.81 2.10
N ALA A 98 2.70 -4.39 0.93
CA ALA A 98 1.61 -4.00 0.03
C ALA A 98 0.22 -4.27 0.62
N LYS A 99 0.11 -5.26 1.53
CA LYS A 99 -1.13 -5.56 2.26
C LYS A 99 -1.39 -4.64 3.45
N LEU A 100 -0.40 -3.86 3.89
CA LEU A 100 -0.58 -2.90 4.96
C LEU A 100 -1.50 -1.75 4.54
N PRO A 101 -2.31 -1.22 5.47
CA PRO A 101 -3.10 -0.03 5.19
C PRO A 101 -2.19 1.17 4.93
N SER A 102 -2.66 2.12 4.12
CA SER A 102 -1.93 3.36 3.85
C SER A 102 -1.74 4.18 5.13
N LEU A 103 -0.78 5.10 5.12
CA LEU A 103 -0.46 5.95 6.26
C LEU A 103 -1.69 6.72 6.76
N ASP A 104 -2.51 7.23 5.84
CA ASP A 104 -3.74 7.95 6.18
C ASP A 104 -4.84 7.04 6.71
N GLU A 105 -4.94 5.80 6.21
CA GLU A 105 -5.84 4.80 6.78
C GLU A 105 -5.47 4.42 8.22
N VAL A 106 -4.17 4.29 8.51
CA VAL A 106 -3.68 4.02 9.88
C VAL A 106 -3.97 5.20 10.80
N ARG A 107 -3.72 6.43 10.34
CA ARG A 107 -4.07 7.64 11.08
C ARG A 107 -5.58 7.71 11.36
N GLY A 108 -6.42 7.43 10.35
CA GLY A 108 -7.86 7.37 10.51
C GLY A 108 -8.31 6.31 11.52
N LYS A 109 -7.70 5.12 11.50
CA LYS A 109 -7.96 4.08 12.51
C LYS A 109 -7.57 4.51 13.91
N LEU A 110 -6.44 5.19 14.09
CA LEU A 110 -6.01 5.71 15.39
C LEU A 110 -7.00 6.74 15.93
N VAL A 111 -7.43 7.70 15.10
CA VAL A 111 -8.46 8.68 15.49
C VAL A 111 -9.78 7.98 15.82
N GLY A 112 -10.19 6.99 15.03
CA GLY A 112 -11.39 6.19 15.29
C GLY A 112 -11.32 5.45 16.63
N LEU A 113 -10.15 4.88 16.97
CA LEU A 113 -9.94 4.22 18.27
C LEU A 113 -10.04 5.20 19.45
N LEU A 114 -9.54 6.42 19.29
CA LEU A 114 -9.66 7.46 20.32
C LEU A 114 -11.11 7.91 20.52
N GLN A 115 -11.92 7.93 19.45
CA GLN A 115 -13.33 8.29 19.50
C GLN A 115 -14.26 7.13 19.90
N ALA A 116 -13.78 5.89 19.79
CA ALA A 116 -14.59 4.69 20.04
C ALA A 116 -15.28 4.68 21.42
N PRO A 117 -14.61 5.01 22.55
CA PRO A 117 -15.26 5.02 23.86
C PRO A 117 -16.43 6.01 23.94
N ALA A 118 -16.23 7.23 23.43
CA ALA A 118 -17.28 8.27 23.43
C ALA A 118 -18.48 7.86 22.56
N THR A 119 -18.20 7.31 21.39
CA THR A 119 -19.22 6.80 20.46
C THR A 119 -20.01 5.63 21.06
N GLN A 120 -19.32 4.71 21.77
CA GLN A 120 -19.98 3.59 22.43
C GLN A 120 -20.93 4.05 23.55
N ILE A 121 -20.50 5.01 24.38
CA ILE A 121 -21.35 5.57 25.44
C ILE A 121 -22.57 6.23 24.80
N ALA A 122 -22.39 7.04 23.76
CA ALA A 122 -23.51 7.68 23.07
C ALA A 122 -24.51 6.66 22.49
N ARG A 123 -24.02 5.57 21.89
CA ARG A 123 -24.85 4.49 21.36
C ARG A 123 -25.64 3.77 22.44
N VAL A 124 -25.00 3.46 23.58
CA VAL A 124 -25.69 2.80 24.70
C VAL A 124 -26.78 3.68 25.28
N LEU A 125 -26.57 5.00 25.40
CA LEU A 125 -27.59 5.94 25.88
C LEU A 125 -28.74 6.09 24.87
N GLN A 126 -28.51 6.01 23.58
CA GLN A 126 -29.55 6.10 22.54
C GLN A 126 -30.27 4.79 22.26
N ALA A 127 -29.68 3.65 22.62
CA ALA A 127 -30.23 2.33 22.33
C ALA A 127 -31.68 2.13 22.82
N PRO A 128 -32.07 2.54 24.05
CA PRO A 128 -33.47 2.38 24.51
C PRO A 128 -34.46 3.17 23.66
N ALA A 129 -34.11 4.40 23.28
CA ALA A 129 -35.00 5.24 22.46
C ALA A 129 -35.18 4.67 21.05
N GLN A 130 -34.06 4.21 20.43
CA GLN A 130 -34.11 3.56 19.13
C GLN A 130 -34.90 2.25 19.15
N ALA A 131 -34.80 1.45 20.20
CA ALA A 131 -35.57 0.23 20.36
C ALA A 131 -37.09 0.53 20.41
N MET A 132 -37.50 1.57 21.13
CA MET A 132 -38.92 1.98 21.17
C MET A 132 -39.44 2.44 19.80
N VAL A 133 -38.65 3.25 19.08
CA VAL A 133 -38.98 3.69 17.72
C VAL A 133 -39.08 2.50 16.77
N GLY A 134 -38.17 1.54 16.85
CA GLY A 134 -38.22 0.33 16.04
C GLY A 134 -39.46 -0.51 16.26
N VAL A 135 -39.89 -0.66 17.50
CA VAL A 135 -41.13 -1.38 17.83
C VAL A 135 -42.36 -0.65 17.30
N THR A 136 -42.47 0.66 17.47
CA THR A 136 -43.60 1.45 16.95
C THR A 136 -43.67 1.44 15.43
N GLN A 137 -42.53 1.50 14.73
CA GLN A 137 -42.48 1.36 13.26
C GLN A 137 -42.93 -0.04 12.81
N ALA A 138 -42.49 -1.09 13.48
CA ALA A 138 -42.87 -2.46 13.16
C ALA A 138 -44.35 -2.71 13.34
N TYR A 139 -44.99 -2.10 14.38
CA TYR A 139 -46.45 -2.17 14.58
C TYR A 139 -47.19 -1.38 13.49
N GLY A 140 -46.74 -0.16 13.14
CA GLY A 140 -47.39 0.64 12.09
C GLY A 140 -47.34 -0.01 10.70
N GLN A 141 -46.28 -0.77 10.40
CA GLN A 141 -46.20 -1.52 9.14
C GLN A 141 -47.02 -2.80 9.10
N LYS A 142 -47.48 -3.28 10.26
CA LYS A 142 -48.30 -4.48 10.35
C LYS A 142 -49.80 -4.18 10.21
N GLU A 143 -50.21 -2.93 10.45
CA GLU A 143 -51.60 -2.46 10.35
C GLU A 143 -51.90 -1.75 9.02
N ALA A 144 -50.90 -1.56 8.15
CA ALA A 144 -51.03 -1.04 6.79
C ALA A 144 -50.98 -2.18 5.78
#